data_cddd23b01017340f0e85c16e71b30791
#
_entry.id   cddd23b01017340f0e85c16e71b30791
#
_cell.length_a   1.000
_cell.length_b   1.000
_cell.length_c   1.000
_cell.angle_alpha   90.00
_cell.angle_beta   90.00
_cell.angle_gamma   90.00
#
_symmetry.space_group_name_H-M   'P 1'
#
loop_
_entity.id
_entity.type
_entity.pdbx_description
1 polymer ?
#
loop_
_entity_poly.entity_id
_entity_poly.type
_entity_poly.pdbx_seq_one_letter_code
_entity_poly.pdbx_strand_id
1 'polypeptide(L)'
;ATDEQYELFNKYLNTRHSNGGMSEMTVFEYSSMLEETPVNTKIVEYHSKTQNGRHSLDCVSLTDVLNDGLSMVYSFFNPDLSKLSLGKFMILDHINIVANMGLKYLYLGYWVPGSGKMDYKSKFSALELYIDGEWQFVNDASSINIGKFNGSEQSITDQVSSLALPTK
;
A
#
# COMPACT_ATOMS: atom_id res chain seq x y z
N ALA A 1 18.01 2.64 0.30
CA ALA A 1 17.70 1.30 0.85
C ALA A 1 18.69 0.95 1.95
N THR A 2 18.27 0.17 2.93
CA THR A 2 19.14 -0.36 4.02
C THR A 2 18.97 -1.87 4.14
N ASP A 3 19.99 -2.54 4.72
CA ASP A 3 19.95 -3.99 4.98
C ASP A 3 18.78 -4.34 5.92
N GLU A 4 18.54 -3.53 6.97
CA GLU A 4 17.45 -3.75 7.93
C GLU A 4 16.06 -3.68 7.25
N GLN A 5 15.87 -2.74 6.32
CA GLN A 5 14.65 -2.66 5.51
C GLN A 5 14.48 -3.92 4.66
N TYR A 6 15.54 -4.36 3.99
CA TYR A 6 15.48 -5.54 3.12
C TYR A 6 15.23 -6.83 3.91
N GLU A 7 15.85 -7.02 5.07
CA GLU A 7 15.59 -8.14 5.95
C GLU A 7 14.12 -8.19 6.40
N LEU A 8 13.57 -7.03 6.81
CA LEU A 8 12.16 -6.92 7.18
C LEU A 8 11.21 -7.20 6.00
N PHE A 9 11.55 -6.70 4.82
CA PHE A 9 10.81 -6.93 3.58
C PHE A 9 10.75 -8.42 3.24
N ASN A 10 11.89 -9.10 3.22
CA ASN A 10 11.95 -10.54 2.97
C ASN A 10 11.16 -11.36 3.99
N LYS A 11 11.28 -11.03 5.27
CA LYS A 11 10.53 -11.68 6.35
C LYS A 11 9.02 -11.54 6.13
N TYR A 12 8.58 -10.34 5.73
CA TYR A 12 7.18 -10.06 5.43
C TYR A 12 6.68 -10.85 4.22
N LEU A 13 7.43 -10.86 3.12
CA LEU A 13 7.06 -11.59 1.90
C LEU A 13 6.96 -13.09 2.15
N ASN A 14 7.96 -13.68 2.78
CA ASN A 14 8.00 -15.12 3.08
C ASN A 14 6.83 -15.56 3.97
N THR A 15 6.37 -14.67 4.86
CA THR A 15 5.27 -15.00 5.78
C THR A 15 3.89 -14.79 5.14
N ARG A 16 3.71 -13.73 4.35
CA ARG A 16 2.39 -13.32 3.87
C ARG A 16 2.16 -13.50 2.38
N HIS A 17 3.21 -13.62 1.59
CA HIS A 17 3.18 -13.65 0.13
C HIS A 17 4.17 -14.65 -0.47
N SER A 18 4.38 -15.79 0.19
CA SER A 18 5.35 -16.83 -0.21
C SER A 18 5.23 -17.33 -1.66
N ASN A 19 4.04 -17.19 -2.26
CA ASN A 19 3.79 -17.55 -3.66
C ASN A 19 3.65 -16.32 -4.58
N GLY A 20 4.01 -15.13 -4.10
CA GLY A 20 3.92 -13.88 -4.88
C GLY A 20 5.18 -13.64 -5.71
N GLY A 21 5.07 -12.98 -6.87
CA GLY A 21 6.20 -12.69 -7.75
C GLY A 21 7.32 -11.84 -7.11
N MET A 22 7.06 -11.16 -5.99
CA MET A 22 8.08 -10.40 -5.27
C MET A 22 8.86 -11.22 -4.23
N SER A 23 8.48 -12.48 -3.97
CA SER A 23 9.14 -13.32 -2.96
C SER A 23 10.60 -13.66 -3.30
N GLU A 24 10.99 -13.56 -4.56
CA GLU A 24 12.33 -13.82 -5.07
C GLU A 24 13.11 -12.52 -5.34
N MET A 25 12.57 -11.36 -4.95
CA MET A 25 13.21 -10.07 -5.18
C MET A 25 14.57 -10.00 -4.47
N THR A 26 15.62 -9.72 -5.23
CA THR A 26 16.98 -9.55 -4.72
C THR A 26 17.15 -8.21 -3.99
N VAL A 27 18.22 -8.06 -3.21
CA VAL A 27 18.55 -6.77 -2.56
C VAL A 27 18.74 -5.66 -3.59
N PHE A 28 19.27 -5.97 -4.76
CA PHE A 28 19.47 -5.00 -5.84
C PHE A 28 18.12 -4.51 -6.42
N GLU A 29 17.22 -5.42 -6.72
CA GLU A 29 15.87 -5.08 -7.20
C GLU A 29 15.08 -4.30 -6.15
N TYR A 30 15.24 -4.64 -4.86
CA TYR A 30 14.65 -3.88 -3.77
C TYR A 30 15.20 -2.45 -3.72
N SER A 31 16.53 -2.26 -3.82
CA SER A 31 17.12 -0.92 -3.87
C SER A 31 16.64 -0.13 -5.08
N SER A 32 16.61 -0.74 -6.26
CA SER A 32 16.09 -0.09 -7.48
C SER A 32 14.63 0.31 -7.32
N MET A 33 13.79 -0.52 -6.72
CA MET A 33 12.38 -0.19 -6.44
C MET A 33 12.24 1.07 -5.57
N LEU A 34 13.15 1.30 -4.63
CA LEU A 34 13.09 2.45 -3.73
C LEU A 34 13.75 3.70 -4.31
N GLU A 35 14.82 3.55 -5.08
CA GLU A 35 15.73 4.63 -5.45
C GLU A 35 15.54 5.10 -6.91
N GLU A 36 15.07 4.21 -7.79
CA GLU A 36 14.87 4.52 -9.21
C GLU A 36 13.41 4.87 -9.50
N THR A 37 12.90 5.92 -8.85
CA THR A 37 11.52 6.37 -9.03
C THR A 37 11.48 7.73 -9.72
N PRO A 38 10.58 7.94 -10.72
CA PRO A 38 10.43 9.22 -11.41
C PRO A 38 9.60 10.25 -10.62
N VAL A 39 9.08 9.87 -9.47
CA VAL A 39 8.23 10.70 -8.60
C VAL A 39 8.94 11.04 -7.29
N ASN A 40 8.42 12.03 -6.54
CA ASN A 40 8.96 12.39 -5.24
C ASN A 40 8.54 11.34 -4.20
N THR A 41 9.32 10.27 -4.10
CA THR A 41 9.07 9.16 -3.20
C THR A 41 9.77 9.36 -1.85
N LYS A 42 9.11 8.98 -0.78
CA LYS A 42 9.62 8.97 0.59
C LYS A 42 9.48 7.58 1.19
N ILE A 43 10.41 7.24 2.06
CA ILE A 43 10.34 6.05 2.90
C ILE A 43 9.98 6.52 4.31
N VAL A 44 8.86 6.01 4.83
CA VAL A 44 8.41 6.25 6.21
C VAL A 44 8.69 5.01 7.02
N GLU A 45 9.56 5.14 8.01
CA GLU A 45 9.96 4.04 8.91
C GLU A 45 9.32 4.20 10.27
N TYR A 46 8.90 3.09 10.85
CA TYR A 46 8.34 3.03 12.20
C TYR A 46 9.18 2.10 13.05
N HIS A 47 9.67 2.65 14.15
CA HIS A 47 10.54 1.93 15.07
C HIS A 47 9.92 1.83 16.46
N SER A 48 10.03 0.67 17.08
CA SER A 48 9.76 0.52 18.51
C SER A 48 11.04 0.42 19.32
N LYS A 49 10.93 0.69 20.62
CA LYS A 49 12.01 0.43 21.58
C LYS A 49 11.86 -0.98 22.12
N THR A 50 12.89 -1.77 21.96
CA THR A 50 12.99 -3.09 22.60
C THR A 50 13.25 -2.93 24.10
N GLN A 51 13.01 -3.99 24.87
CA GLN A 51 13.29 -4.02 26.31
C GLN A 51 14.74 -3.66 26.67
N ASN A 52 15.67 -3.92 25.76
CA ASN A 52 17.10 -3.61 25.92
C ASN A 52 17.47 -2.18 25.46
N GLY A 53 16.46 -1.32 25.17
CA GLY A 53 16.67 0.06 24.75
C GLY A 53 17.13 0.22 23.29
N ARG A 54 17.26 -0.86 22.51
CA ARG A 54 17.55 -0.81 21.08
C ARG A 54 16.29 -0.46 20.29
N HIS A 55 16.47 0.23 19.18
CA HIS A 55 15.38 0.44 18.22
C HIS A 55 15.28 -0.79 17.31
N SER A 56 14.05 -1.18 16.99
CA SER A 56 13.72 -2.22 16.02
C SER A 56 12.85 -1.61 14.94
N LEU A 57 13.16 -1.85 13.69
CA LEU A 57 12.33 -1.45 12.56
C LEU A 57 11.10 -2.38 12.47
N ASP A 58 9.92 -1.84 12.68
CA ASP A 58 8.69 -2.61 12.73
C ASP A 58 7.84 -2.48 11.46
N CYS A 59 7.85 -1.31 10.84
CA CYS A 59 7.11 -1.07 9.60
C CYS A 59 7.88 -0.14 8.66
N VAL A 60 7.61 -0.31 7.37
CA VAL A 60 8.07 0.59 6.31
C VAL A 60 6.93 0.86 5.35
N SER A 61 6.78 2.11 4.94
CA SER A 61 5.89 2.52 3.86
C SER A 61 6.66 3.29 2.81
N LEU A 62 6.59 2.80 1.57
CA LEU A 62 7.01 3.52 0.38
C LEU A 62 5.86 4.44 -0.03
N THR A 63 6.09 5.74 -0.02
CA THR A 63 5.03 6.76 -0.13
C THR A 63 5.42 7.83 -1.14
N ASP A 64 4.60 7.99 -2.18
CA ASP A 64 4.76 9.06 -3.14
C ASP A 64 4.06 10.33 -2.68
N VAL A 65 4.74 11.46 -2.87
CA VAL A 65 4.18 12.79 -2.59
C VAL A 65 3.62 13.36 -3.90
N LEU A 66 2.29 13.49 -3.93
CA LEU A 66 1.54 14.04 -5.06
C LEU A 66 1.13 15.49 -4.78
N ASN A 67 0.61 16.18 -5.78
CA ASN A 67 0.20 17.58 -5.64
C ASN A 67 -0.97 17.78 -4.67
N ASP A 68 -1.82 16.78 -4.52
CA ASP A 68 -3.07 16.83 -3.76
C ASP A 68 -3.15 15.81 -2.62
N GLY A 69 -2.14 14.94 -2.50
CA GLY A 69 -2.17 13.87 -1.52
C GLY A 69 -0.88 13.08 -1.38
N LEU A 70 -0.95 12.04 -0.58
CA LEU A 70 0.08 11.01 -0.50
C LEU A 70 -0.44 9.71 -1.09
N SER A 71 0.43 8.93 -1.72
CA SER A 71 0.11 7.60 -2.21
C SER A 71 0.96 6.56 -1.49
N MET A 72 0.32 5.67 -0.74
CA MET A 72 0.98 4.53 -0.12
C MET A 72 1.18 3.43 -1.17
N VAL A 73 2.30 3.51 -1.89
CA VAL A 73 2.62 2.61 -3.01
C VAL A 73 2.81 1.17 -2.54
N TYR A 74 3.61 1.00 -1.50
CA TYR A 74 3.87 -0.29 -0.88
C TYR A 74 4.11 -0.14 0.61
N SER A 75 3.68 -1.13 1.39
CA SER A 75 3.96 -1.15 2.82
C SER A 75 4.16 -2.57 3.33
N PHE A 76 5.10 -2.74 4.23
CA PHE A 76 5.40 -4.01 4.87
C PHE A 76 5.73 -3.80 6.34
N PHE A 77 5.60 -4.86 7.12
CA PHE A 77 5.77 -4.79 8.56
C PHE A 77 6.22 -6.12 9.15
N ASN A 78 6.72 -6.08 10.36
CA ASN A 78 7.13 -7.26 11.09
C ASN A 78 5.94 -8.21 11.34
N PRO A 79 5.92 -9.39 10.70
CA PRO A 79 4.78 -10.32 10.82
C PRO A 79 4.63 -10.89 12.25
N ASP A 80 5.68 -10.89 13.07
CA ASP A 80 5.59 -11.31 14.48
C ASP A 80 4.69 -10.38 15.30
N LEU A 81 4.53 -9.14 14.84
CA LEU A 81 3.67 -8.13 15.45
C LEU A 81 2.27 -8.06 14.83
N SER A 82 1.83 -9.12 14.16
CA SER A 82 0.56 -9.17 13.41
C SER A 82 -0.68 -8.80 14.25
N LYS A 83 -0.65 -9.04 15.57
CA LYS A 83 -1.74 -8.68 16.48
C LYS A 83 -1.93 -7.17 16.66
N LEU A 84 -0.93 -6.36 16.32
CA LEU A 84 -0.97 -4.89 16.49
C LEU A 84 -1.65 -4.15 15.32
N SER A 85 -2.14 -4.88 14.30
CA SER A 85 -2.80 -4.28 13.14
C SER A 85 -1.98 -3.18 12.45
N LEU A 86 -0.67 -3.41 12.28
CA LEU A 86 0.29 -2.40 11.82
C LEU A 86 -0.07 -1.79 10.46
N GLY A 87 -0.70 -2.54 9.55
CA GLY A 87 -1.19 -1.99 8.30
C GLY A 87 -2.25 -0.89 8.48
N LYS A 88 -3.16 -1.05 9.45
CA LYS A 88 -4.14 0.00 9.79
C LYS A 88 -3.45 1.20 10.47
N PHE A 89 -2.51 0.92 11.35
CA PHE A 89 -1.74 1.95 12.04
C PHE A 89 -1.03 2.87 11.03
N MET A 90 -0.31 2.30 10.06
CA MET A 90 0.37 3.07 9.02
C MET A 90 -0.60 3.96 8.23
N ILE A 91 -1.78 3.45 7.87
CA ILE A 91 -2.79 4.27 7.18
C ILE A 91 -3.27 5.43 8.05
N LEU A 92 -3.58 5.19 9.33
CA LEU A 92 -4.04 6.24 10.24
C LEU A 92 -2.96 7.31 10.46
N ASP A 93 -1.71 6.90 10.56
CA ASP A 93 -0.59 7.84 10.67
C ASP A 93 -0.41 8.66 9.39
N HIS A 94 -0.49 8.02 8.22
CA HIS A 94 -0.44 8.74 6.94
C HIS A 94 -1.61 9.74 6.77
N ILE A 95 -2.80 9.44 7.28
CA ILE A 95 -3.91 10.40 7.32
C ILE A 95 -3.51 11.64 8.13
N ASN A 96 -2.85 11.45 9.28
CA ASN A 96 -2.34 12.57 10.08
C ASN A 96 -1.25 13.34 9.34
N ILE A 97 -0.33 12.66 8.65
CA ILE A 97 0.71 13.29 7.83
C ILE A 97 0.08 14.15 6.74
N VAL A 98 -0.88 13.61 5.98
CA VAL A 98 -1.64 14.32 4.95
C VAL A 98 -2.30 15.58 5.50
N ALA A 99 -2.98 15.46 6.65
CA ALA A 99 -3.65 16.59 7.31
C ALA A 99 -2.65 17.68 7.75
N ASN A 100 -1.51 17.29 8.33
CA ASN A 100 -0.46 18.21 8.73
C ASN A 100 0.24 18.90 7.56
N MET A 101 0.30 18.27 6.40
CA MET A 101 0.81 18.85 5.16
C MET A 101 -0.21 19.75 4.45
N GLY A 102 -1.46 19.82 4.92
CA GLY A 102 -2.56 20.54 4.27
C GLY A 102 -3.01 19.93 2.95
N LEU A 103 -2.71 18.65 2.74
CA LEU A 103 -3.15 17.88 1.57
C LEU A 103 -4.55 17.29 1.79
N LYS A 104 -5.21 16.86 0.71
CA LYS A 104 -6.60 16.41 0.77
C LYS A 104 -6.75 14.89 0.84
N TYR A 105 -5.89 14.15 0.15
CA TYR A 105 -6.11 12.73 -0.13
C TYR A 105 -4.98 11.85 0.37
N LEU A 106 -5.37 10.65 0.80
CA LEU A 106 -4.46 9.52 0.97
C LEU A 106 -4.89 8.39 0.03
N TYR A 107 -4.07 8.11 -0.96
CA TYR A 107 -4.30 7.05 -1.93
C TYR A 107 -3.77 5.72 -1.38
N LEU A 108 -4.64 4.73 -1.28
CA LEU A 108 -4.33 3.41 -0.70
C LEU A 108 -4.03 2.33 -1.76
N GLY A 109 -4.01 2.71 -3.04
CA GLY A 109 -3.86 1.77 -4.15
C GLY A 109 -5.08 0.87 -4.36
N TYR A 110 -4.88 -0.27 -4.98
CA TYR A 110 -5.96 -1.19 -5.30
C TYR A 110 -6.65 -1.77 -4.07
N TRP A 111 -7.95 -1.97 -4.23
CA TRP A 111 -8.76 -2.78 -3.33
C TRP A 111 -9.45 -3.89 -4.12
N VAL A 112 -9.30 -5.14 -3.68
CA VAL A 112 -9.97 -6.30 -4.26
C VAL A 112 -11.04 -6.77 -3.28
N PRO A 113 -12.33 -6.60 -3.61
CA PRO A 113 -13.42 -7.05 -2.76
C PRO A 113 -13.34 -8.55 -2.46
N GLY A 114 -13.58 -8.93 -1.19
CA GLY A 114 -13.49 -10.33 -0.75
C GLY A 114 -12.06 -10.83 -0.50
N SER A 115 -11.04 -10.01 -0.74
CA SER A 115 -9.68 -10.36 -0.35
C SER A 115 -9.46 -10.10 1.13
N GLY A 116 -9.38 -11.14 1.94
CA GLY A 116 -9.17 -11.01 3.40
C GLY A 116 -7.91 -10.21 3.77
N LYS A 117 -6.94 -10.10 2.86
CA LYS A 117 -5.73 -9.27 3.06
C LYS A 117 -5.98 -7.77 2.83
N MET A 118 -7.02 -7.40 2.07
CA MET A 118 -7.33 -6.03 1.66
C MET A 118 -8.62 -5.48 2.27
N ASP A 119 -9.48 -6.32 2.82
CA ASP A 119 -10.81 -5.94 3.35
C ASP A 119 -10.77 -4.84 4.41
N TYR A 120 -9.64 -4.73 5.14
CA TYR A 120 -9.50 -3.67 6.14
C TYR A 120 -9.48 -2.26 5.53
N LYS A 121 -9.10 -2.11 4.25
CA LYS A 121 -9.10 -0.81 3.56
C LYS A 121 -10.52 -0.26 3.38
N SER A 122 -11.49 -1.13 3.18
CA SER A 122 -12.90 -0.76 3.00
C SER A 122 -13.60 -0.27 4.27
N LYS A 123 -12.94 -0.40 5.43
CA LYS A 123 -13.51 -0.05 6.74
C LYS A 123 -13.16 1.35 7.24
N PHE A 124 -12.41 2.11 6.45
CA PHE A 124 -12.15 3.52 6.75
C PHE A 124 -13.36 4.37 6.36
N SER A 125 -13.66 5.39 7.17
CA SER A 125 -14.66 6.41 6.82
C SER A 125 -14.09 7.39 5.79
N ALA A 126 -14.96 8.14 5.12
CA ALA A 126 -14.60 9.09 4.06
C ALA A 126 -13.81 8.44 2.91
N LEU A 127 -14.23 7.24 2.53
CA LEU A 127 -13.61 6.47 1.46
C LEU A 127 -14.19 6.87 0.11
N GLU A 128 -13.30 7.09 -0.86
CA GLU A 128 -13.67 7.24 -2.27
C GLU A 128 -13.06 6.08 -3.06
N LEU A 129 -13.82 5.55 -4.01
CA LEU A 129 -13.37 4.53 -4.94
C LEU A 129 -13.42 5.07 -6.37
N TYR A 130 -12.38 4.76 -7.14
CA TYR A 130 -12.34 5.05 -8.56
C TYR A 130 -13.01 3.91 -9.33
N ILE A 131 -14.22 4.17 -9.84
CA ILE A 131 -15.07 3.18 -10.50
C ILE A 131 -15.55 3.76 -11.83
N ASP A 132 -15.41 3.03 -12.91
CA ASP A 132 -15.88 3.41 -14.26
C ASP A 132 -15.40 4.81 -14.70
N GLY A 133 -14.18 5.19 -14.31
CA GLY A 133 -13.56 6.46 -14.71
C GLY A 133 -13.85 7.64 -13.77
N GLU A 134 -14.56 7.44 -12.66
CA GLU A 134 -14.96 8.50 -11.73
C GLU A 134 -14.69 8.13 -10.26
N TRP A 135 -14.36 9.14 -9.44
CA TRP A 135 -14.27 8.99 -7.99
C TRP A 135 -15.67 9.04 -7.37
N GLN A 136 -16.03 8.01 -6.62
CA GLN A 136 -17.33 7.86 -5.98
C GLN A 136 -17.14 7.73 -4.47
N PHE A 137 -17.84 8.58 -3.70
CA PHE A 137 -17.86 8.48 -2.25
C PHE A 137 -18.64 7.24 -1.80
N VAL A 138 -18.06 6.48 -0.89
CA VAL A 138 -18.62 5.22 -0.41
C VAL A 138 -18.84 5.27 1.09
N ASN A 139 -20.10 5.29 1.50
CA ASN A 139 -20.48 5.22 2.91
C ASN A 139 -20.33 3.80 3.49
N ASP A 140 -20.59 2.80 2.65
CA ASP A 140 -20.48 1.39 3.01
C ASP A 140 -19.97 0.58 1.80
N ALA A 141 -18.72 0.15 1.88
CA ALA A 141 -18.10 -0.63 0.81
C ALA A 141 -18.77 -2.02 0.63
N SER A 142 -19.50 -2.51 1.62
CA SER A 142 -20.28 -3.75 1.51
C SER A 142 -21.48 -3.61 0.58
N SER A 143 -21.95 -2.38 0.34
CA SER A 143 -23.05 -2.07 -0.59
C SER A 143 -22.64 -2.09 -2.06
N ILE A 144 -21.34 -2.16 -2.35
CA ILE A 144 -20.83 -2.20 -3.71
C ILE A 144 -21.14 -3.58 -4.30
N ASN A 145 -21.96 -3.58 -5.35
CA ASN A 145 -22.33 -4.82 -6.03
C ASN A 145 -21.13 -5.42 -6.77
N ILE A 146 -20.42 -6.33 -6.10
CA ILE A 146 -19.25 -7.05 -6.60
C ILE A 146 -19.58 -7.82 -7.90
N GLY A 147 -20.86 -8.15 -8.15
CA GLY A 147 -21.30 -8.81 -9.37
C GLY A 147 -21.04 -8.01 -10.66
N LYS A 148 -20.88 -6.69 -10.58
CA LYS A 148 -20.42 -5.88 -11.72
C LYS A 148 -18.89 -5.93 -11.93
N PHE A 149 -18.15 -6.36 -10.93
CA PHE A 149 -16.71 -6.56 -10.95
C PHE A 149 -16.32 -8.00 -11.24
N ASN A 150 -17.22 -8.81 -11.79
CA ASN A 150 -16.82 -10.03 -12.45
C ASN A 150 -15.91 -9.60 -13.59
N GLY A 151 -14.64 -9.42 -13.22
CA GLY A 151 -13.57 -9.19 -14.17
C GLY A 151 -13.78 -10.18 -15.28
N SER A 152 -13.96 -9.69 -16.50
CA SER A 152 -13.74 -10.49 -17.68
C SER A 152 -12.52 -11.35 -17.37
N GLU A 153 -12.51 -12.61 -17.82
CA GLU A 153 -11.35 -13.52 -17.74
C GLU A 153 -10.08 -12.95 -18.41
N GLN A 154 -10.07 -11.65 -18.66
CA GLN A 154 -8.94 -10.91 -19.21
C GLN A 154 -7.86 -10.80 -18.13
N SER A 155 -6.67 -11.19 -18.51
CA SER A 155 -5.50 -11.05 -17.66
C SER A 155 -5.31 -9.58 -17.25
N ILE A 156 -4.67 -9.33 -16.11
CA ILE A 156 -4.30 -7.96 -15.68
C ILE A 156 -3.55 -7.21 -16.79
N THR A 157 -2.75 -7.93 -17.58
CA THR A 157 -2.00 -7.41 -18.72
C THR A 157 -2.93 -6.87 -19.81
N ASP A 158 -4.04 -7.57 -20.10
CA ASP A 158 -5.01 -7.13 -21.11
C ASP A 158 -5.82 -5.92 -20.62
N GLN A 159 -6.12 -5.87 -19.31
CA GLN A 159 -6.79 -4.73 -18.71
C GLN A 159 -5.89 -3.49 -18.73
N VAL A 160 -4.60 -3.63 -18.42
CA VAL A 160 -3.63 -2.51 -18.48
C VAL A 160 -3.42 -2.03 -19.91
N SER A 161 -3.36 -2.93 -20.89
CA SER A 161 -3.20 -2.55 -22.30
C SER A 161 -4.43 -1.85 -22.89
N SER A 162 -5.61 -2.03 -22.29
CA SER A 162 -6.84 -1.35 -22.70
C SER A 162 -7.00 0.06 -22.09
N LEU A 163 -6.18 0.43 -21.11
CA LEU A 163 -6.17 1.78 -20.55
C LEU A 163 -5.61 2.76 -21.58
N ALA A 164 -6.48 3.61 -22.13
CA ALA A 164 -6.05 4.74 -22.93
C ALA A 164 -5.24 5.71 -22.05
N LEU A 165 -3.92 5.73 -22.22
CA LEU A 165 -3.10 6.73 -21.56
C LEU A 165 -3.49 8.11 -22.12
N PRO A 166 -3.62 9.14 -21.25
CA PRO A 166 -3.89 10.50 -21.73
C PRO A 166 -2.75 10.92 -22.67
N THR A 167 -3.09 11.16 -23.92
CA THR A 167 -2.18 11.81 -24.88
C THR A 167 -1.91 13.24 -24.41
N LYS A 168 -0.62 13.60 -24.35
CA LYS A 168 -0.16 14.95 -24.00
C LYS A 168 -0.77 16.00 -24.91
#